data_3ea74f3b53d65593a4f24305486eb687
#
_entry.id   3ea74f3b53d65593a4f24305486eb687
#
_cell.length_a   1.000
_cell.length_b   1.000
_cell.length_c   1.000
_cell.angle_alpha   90.00
_cell.angle_beta   90.00
_cell.angle_gamma   90.00
#
_symmetry.space_group_name_H-M   'P 1'
#
loop_
_entity.id
_entity.type
_entity.pdbx_description
1 polymer ?
#
loop_
_entity_poly.entity_id
_entity_poly.type
_entity_poly.pdbx_seq_one_letter_code
_entity_poly.pdbx_strand_id
1 'polypeptide(L)'
;MPLVTSTEMFKKAYEGGYAIGAFNVNNMEIIQGITEAAKEERAPLILQVSAGARKYAKHVYLMKLIEAALEDTGLPICVHLDHGDTFEICKSCIDGGFTSVMIDGSHHSFEDNIALTRQVVDYAHARGVVVEGELGRLAGIEDAVNVSAEDASYTNPAEVEEFVQKTGVDSLAIAIGTSHGAYKFKPGQKPRLRFDILEEVQRRLPGFPIVLHGASSVIPEFVEMINAHGGQMPDAIGIPEDMLRQAAKMAVCKINIDSDLRLAMTASIRRHFAEHPDHFDPRQYLTPARANIKGLVQRKLKNFLGCDGKA
;
A
#
# COMPACT_ATOMS: atom_id res chain seq x y z
N MET A 1 6.75 10.33 -19.67
CA MET A 1 7.07 8.88 -19.76
C MET A 1 5.79 8.07 -19.66
N PRO A 2 5.68 6.86 -20.22
CA PRO A 2 4.53 6.01 -19.98
C PRO A 2 4.52 5.48 -18.53
N LEU A 3 3.36 5.08 -18.05
CA LEU A 3 3.24 4.28 -16.82
C LEU A 3 4.01 2.96 -16.99
N VAL A 4 4.55 2.44 -15.91
CA VAL A 4 5.35 1.20 -15.89
C VAL A 4 4.67 0.12 -15.06
N THR A 5 5.03 -1.15 -15.29
CA THR A 5 4.68 -2.24 -14.38
C THR A 5 5.63 -2.26 -13.17
N SER A 6 5.30 -3.04 -12.16
CA SER A 6 6.17 -3.21 -10.98
C SER A 6 7.36 -4.16 -11.21
N THR A 7 7.42 -4.88 -12.33
CA THR A 7 8.41 -5.95 -12.59
C THR A 7 9.85 -5.51 -12.34
N GLU A 8 10.32 -4.48 -13.07
CA GLU A 8 11.69 -4.00 -12.93
C GLU A 8 11.93 -3.29 -11.58
N MET A 9 10.90 -2.64 -11.04
CA MET A 9 10.98 -2.03 -9.71
C MET A 9 11.22 -3.09 -8.64
N PHE A 10 10.46 -4.20 -8.67
CA PHE A 10 10.58 -5.27 -7.68
C PHE A 10 11.88 -6.04 -7.81
N LYS A 11 12.35 -6.29 -9.04
CA LYS A 11 13.66 -6.89 -9.26
C LYS A 11 14.78 -6.09 -8.61
N LYS A 12 14.83 -4.78 -8.89
CA LYS A 12 15.82 -3.88 -8.29
C LYS A 12 15.66 -3.78 -6.77
N ALA A 13 14.42 -3.77 -6.26
CA ALA A 13 14.14 -3.73 -4.83
C ALA A 13 14.66 -4.98 -4.13
N TYR A 14 14.37 -6.16 -4.67
CA TYR A 14 14.86 -7.44 -4.15
C TYR A 14 16.39 -7.50 -4.10
N GLU A 15 17.04 -7.20 -5.22
CA GLU A 15 18.50 -7.21 -5.34
C GLU A 15 19.17 -6.15 -4.43
N GLY A 16 18.52 -4.99 -4.26
CA GLY A 16 19.04 -3.86 -3.49
C GLY A 16 18.70 -3.89 -2.00
N GLY A 17 17.86 -4.81 -1.53
CA GLY A 17 17.43 -4.90 -0.13
C GLY A 17 16.66 -3.67 0.34
N TYR A 18 15.72 -3.19 -0.50
CA TYR A 18 14.81 -2.09 -0.19
C TYR A 18 13.39 -2.43 -0.66
N ALA A 19 12.40 -1.66 -0.25
CA ALA A 19 11.02 -1.84 -0.70
C ALA A 19 10.50 -0.58 -1.41
N ILE A 20 9.55 -0.77 -2.33
CA ILE A 20 8.81 0.32 -2.97
C ILE A 20 7.58 0.64 -2.12
N GLY A 21 7.39 1.92 -1.82
CA GLY A 21 6.16 2.38 -1.17
C GLY A 21 4.98 2.35 -2.16
N ALA A 22 3.93 1.64 -1.78
CA ALA A 22 2.65 1.67 -2.47
C ALA A 22 1.67 2.55 -1.67
N PHE A 23 1.41 3.73 -2.20
CA PHE A 23 0.67 4.77 -1.50
C PHE A 23 -0.76 4.88 -2.03
N ASN A 24 -1.75 4.74 -1.15
CA ASN A 24 -3.16 4.88 -1.52
C ASN A 24 -3.52 6.33 -1.85
N VAL A 25 -4.22 6.52 -2.97
CA VAL A 25 -4.61 7.84 -3.46
C VAL A 25 -6.11 7.93 -3.69
N ASN A 26 -6.71 9.03 -3.25
CA ASN A 26 -8.13 9.29 -3.40
C ASN A 26 -8.50 10.77 -3.70
N ASN A 27 -7.52 11.69 -3.64
CA ASN A 27 -7.71 13.10 -3.99
C ASN A 27 -6.41 13.74 -4.50
N MET A 28 -6.51 14.99 -4.94
CA MET A 28 -5.40 15.74 -5.54
C MET A 28 -4.27 16.00 -4.53
N GLU A 29 -4.58 16.41 -3.31
CA GLU A 29 -3.59 16.81 -2.30
C GLU A 29 -2.72 15.64 -1.85
N ILE A 30 -3.32 14.44 -1.73
CA ILE A 30 -2.58 13.21 -1.41
C ILE A 30 -1.64 12.86 -2.57
N ILE A 31 -2.13 12.86 -3.82
CA ILE A 31 -1.30 12.57 -5.00
C ILE A 31 -0.13 13.56 -5.08
N GLN A 32 -0.38 14.87 -4.95
CA GLN A 32 0.66 15.89 -5.00
C GLN A 32 1.69 15.72 -3.89
N GLY A 33 1.26 15.51 -2.64
CA GLY A 33 2.17 15.31 -1.52
C GLY A 33 3.09 14.09 -1.70
N ILE A 34 2.55 12.97 -2.20
CA ILE A 34 3.30 11.75 -2.49
C ILE A 34 4.30 11.99 -3.63
N THR A 35 3.84 12.55 -4.75
CA THR A 35 4.65 12.66 -5.97
C THR A 35 5.72 13.75 -5.86
N GLU A 36 5.46 14.85 -5.16
CA GLU A 36 6.46 15.85 -4.81
C GLU A 36 7.58 15.25 -3.94
N ALA A 37 7.22 14.45 -2.94
CA ALA A 37 8.20 13.76 -2.09
C ALA A 37 9.05 12.78 -2.90
N ALA A 38 8.41 11.94 -3.72
CA ALA A 38 9.11 10.97 -4.55
C ALA A 38 10.05 11.64 -5.59
N LYS A 39 9.63 12.77 -6.19
CA LYS A 39 10.43 13.57 -7.11
C LYS A 39 11.70 14.10 -6.44
N GLU A 40 11.56 14.72 -5.27
CA GLU A 40 12.70 15.27 -4.54
C GLU A 40 13.68 14.19 -4.08
N GLU A 41 13.15 13.05 -3.63
CA GLU A 41 13.97 11.91 -3.19
C GLU A 41 14.43 11.01 -4.34
N ARG A 42 14.02 11.28 -5.59
CA ARG A 42 14.28 10.42 -6.76
C ARG A 42 13.98 8.95 -6.47
N ALA A 43 12.79 8.71 -5.95
CA ALA A 43 12.34 7.38 -5.54
C ALA A 43 11.33 6.80 -6.54
N PRO A 44 11.38 5.49 -6.83
CA PRO A 44 10.34 4.80 -7.60
C PRO A 44 9.04 4.78 -6.81
N LEU A 45 7.90 4.72 -7.51
CA LEU A 45 6.60 4.99 -6.92
C LEU A 45 5.52 4.05 -7.43
N ILE A 46 4.72 3.51 -6.50
CA ILE A 46 3.45 2.85 -6.79
C ILE A 46 2.33 3.73 -6.23
N LEU A 47 1.46 4.23 -7.11
CA LEU A 47 0.19 4.84 -6.74
C LEU A 47 -0.89 3.77 -6.78
N GLN A 48 -1.46 3.46 -5.63
CA GLN A 48 -2.49 2.43 -5.55
C GLN A 48 -3.87 3.02 -5.28
N VAL A 49 -4.87 2.40 -5.89
CA VAL A 49 -6.25 2.85 -5.89
C VAL A 49 -7.14 1.69 -5.51
N SER A 50 -7.84 1.83 -4.39
CA SER A 50 -8.84 0.86 -3.96
C SER A 50 -10.18 1.01 -4.69
N ALA A 51 -11.05 0.01 -4.57
CA ALA A 51 -12.43 0.09 -5.05
C ALA A 51 -13.17 1.28 -4.44
N GLY A 52 -12.96 1.54 -3.14
CA GLY A 52 -13.54 2.68 -2.42
C GLY A 52 -13.08 4.02 -2.97
N ALA A 53 -11.78 4.17 -3.23
CA ALA A 53 -11.22 5.38 -3.84
C ALA A 53 -11.79 5.62 -5.24
N ARG A 54 -11.93 4.57 -6.07
CA ARG A 54 -12.56 4.66 -7.40
C ARG A 54 -14.01 5.09 -7.33
N LYS A 55 -14.76 4.59 -6.35
CA LYS A 55 -16.16 4.97 -6.13
C LYS A 55 -16.28 6.43 -5.67
N TYR A 56 -15.40 6.87 -4.78
CA TYR A 56 -15.39 8.25 -4.24
C TYR A 56 -15.00 9.27 -5.30
N ALA A 57 -13.81 9.15 -5.88
CA ALA A 57 -13.25 10.16 -6.78
C ALA A 57 -13.57 9.95 -8.25
N LYS A 58 -14.14 8.79 -8.63
CA LYS A 58 -14.35 8.27 -9.99
C LYS A 58 -13.04 8.00 -10.74
N HIS A 59 -13.04 6.91 -11.49
CA HIS A 59 -11.87 6.41 -12.23
C HIS A 59 -11.21 7.48 -13.11
N VAL A 60 -12.01 8.22 -13.89
CA VAL A 60 -11.49 9.20 -14.85
C VAL A 60 -10.71 10.34 -14.16
N TYR A 61 -11.18 10.82 -13.01
CA TYR A 61 -10.48 11.89 -12.28
C TYR A 61 -9.16 11.39 -11.70
N LEU A 62 -9.15 10.19 -11.10
CA LEU A 62 -7.92 9.61 -10.55
C LEU A 62 -6.88 9.38 -11.64
N MET A 63 -7.26 8.79 -12.79
CA MET A 63 -6.32 8.56 -13.88
C MET A 63 -5.77 9.87 -14.44
N LYS A 64 -6.59 10.93 -14.57
CA LYS A 64 -6.09 12.24 -15.03
C LYS A 64 -5.18 12.93 -14.03
N LEU A 65 -5.42 12.78 -12.73
CA LEU A 65 -4.49 13.26 -11.69
C LEU A 65 -3.17 12.48 -11.72
N ILE A 66 -3.21 11.16 -11.95
CA ILE A 66 -2.02 10.32 -12.08
C ILE A 66 -1.25 10.66 -13.37
N GLU A 67 -1.92 10.87 -14.48
CA GLU A 67 -1.30 11.35 -15.73
C GLU A 67 -0.60 12.71 -15.51
N ALA A 68 -1.25 13.65 -14.84
CA ALA A 68 -0.65 14.95 -14.50
C ALA A 68 0.57 14.80 -13.59
N ALA A 69 0.51 13.90 -12.60
CA ALA A 69 1.64 13.59 -11.73
C ALA A 69 2.83 12.99 -12.50
N LEU A 70 2.54 12.12 -13.48
CA LEU A 70 3.55 11.52 -14.36
C LEU A 70 4.26 12.61 -15.21
N GLU A 71 3.47 13.54 -15.78
CA GLU A 71 4.02 14.69 -16.55
C GLU A 71 4.89 15.59 -15.67
N ASP A 72 4.41 15.98 -14.49
CA ASP A 72 5.11 16.89 -13.58
C ASP A 72 6.41 16.30 -13.03
N THR A 73 6.40 15.02 -12.68
CA THR A 73 7.54 14.41 -11.98
C THR A 73 8.56 13.78 -12.92
N GLY A 74 8.12 13.21 -14.03
CA GLY A 74 8.95 12.39 -14.92
C GLY A 74 9.46 11.08 -14.27
N LEU A 75 8.88 10.66 -13.15
CA LEU A 75 9.24 9.43 -12.44
C LEU A 75 8.61 8.18 -13.10
N PRO A 76 9.23 7.01 -12.95
CA PRO A 76 8.55 5.76 -13.25
C PRO A 76 7.43 5.52 -12.21
N ILE A 77 6.17 5.58 -12.63
CA ILE A 77 5.00 5.36 -11.78
C ILE A 77 4.29 4.08 -12.22
N CYS A 78 4.05 3.18 -11.27
CA CYS A 78 3.16 2.04 -11.43
C CYS A 78 1.80 2.39 -10.84
N VAL A 79 0.72 2.14 -11.59
CA VAL A 79 -0.66 2.30 -11.10
C VAL A 79 -1.23 0.94 -10.78
N HIS A 80 -1.64 0.77 -9.52
CA HIS A 80 -2.01 -0.52 -8.95
C HIS A 80 -3.44 -0.51 -8.38
N LEU A 81 -4.24 -1.55 -8.69
CA LEU A 81 -5.48 -1.82 -7.98
C LEU A 81 -5.16 -2.48 -6.64
N ASP A 82 -5.62 -1.88 -5.55
CA ASP A 82 -5.48 -2.38 -4.19
C ASP A 82 -6.74 -3.15 -3.78
N HIS A 83 -6.61 -4.40 -3.36
CA HIS A 83 -7.69 -5.32 -2.98
C HIS A 83 -8.85 -5.41 -3.98
N GLY A 84 -8.59 -5.98 -5.15
CA GLY A 84 -9.66 -6.41 -6.07
C GLY A 84 -10.31 -7.69 -5.53
N ASP A 85 -11.61 -7.67 -5.29
CA ASP A 85 -12.39 -8.79 -4.74
C ASP A 85 -13.01 -9.69 -5.82
N THR A 86 -13.01 -9.25 -7.06
CA THR A 86 -13.62 -9.98 -8.17
C THR A 86 -12.80 -9.82 -9.46
N PHE A 87 -12.97 -10.78 -10.37
CA PHE A 87 -12.40 -10.68 -11.72
C PHE A 87 -12.86 -9.39 -12.44
N GLU A 88 -14.13 -9.01 -12.29
CA GLU A 88 -14.73 -7.85 -12.97
C GLU A 88 -14.06 -6.54 -12.57
N ILE A 89 -13.72 -6.34 -11.30
CA ILE A 89 -13.03 -5.13 -10.87
C ILE A 89 -11.60 -5.09 -11.39
N CYS A 90 -10.87 -6.22 -11.34
CA CYS A 90 -9.53 -6.33 -11.91
C CYS A 90 -9.57 -6.04 -13.42
N LYS A 91 -10.48 -6.67 -14.16
CA LYS A 91 -10.71 -6.43 -15.57
C LYS A 91 -10.99 -4.95 -15.86
N SER A 92 -11.90 -4.33 -15.10
CA SER A 92 -12.23 -2.90 -15.26
C SER A 92 -11.05 -1.98 -15.03
N CYS A 93 -10.14 -2.31 -14.10
CA CYS A 93 -8.92 -1.54 -13.85
C CYS A 93 -7.90 -1.73 -14.97
N ILE A 94 -7.69 -2.96 -15.43
CA ILE A 94 -6.79 -3.29 -16.55
C ILE A 94 -7.26 -2.56 -17.83
N ASP A 95 -8.52 -2.66 -18.17
CA ASP A 95 -9.11 -1.97 -19.34
C ASP A 95 -9.08 -0.44 -19.17
N GLY A 96 -9.05 0.05 -17.94
CA GLY A 96 -8.96 1.45 -17.56
C GLY A 96 -7.54 2.01 -17.50
N GLY A 97 -6.51 1.24 -17.87
CA GLY A 97 -5.12 1.71 -17.98
C GLY A 97 -4.24 1.49 -16.76
N PHE A 98 -4.66 0.66 -15.80
CA PHE A 98 -3.79 0.24 -14.70
C PHE A 98 -2.70 -0.69 -15.22
N THR A 99 -1.49 -0.56 -14.66
CA THR A 99 -0.33 -1.36 -15.05
C THR A 99 -0.06 -2.53 -14.08
N SER A 100 -0.81 -2.56 -12.98
CA SER A 100 -0.75 -3.61 -11.97
C SER A 100 -2.12 -3.76 -11.30
N VAL A 101 -2.52 -4.98 -10.95
CA VAL A 101 -3.74 -5.25 -10.18
C VAL A 101 -3.46 -6.29 -9.11
N MET A 102 -4.13 -6.16 -7.97
CA MET A 102 -4.21 -7.21 -6.97
C MET A 102 -5.56 -7.90 -7.04
N ILE A 103 -5.56 -9.22 -6.97
CA ILE A 103 -6.74 -10.04 -6.71
C ILE A 103 -6.63 -10.67 -5.32
N ASP A 104 -7.56 -10.34 -4.45
CA ASP A 104 -7.64 -10.85 -3.09
C ASP A 104 -8.67 -11.99 -2.99
N GLY A 105 -8.19 -13.20 -3.18
CA GLY A 105 -8.96 -14.42 -2.99
C GLY A 105 -8.75 -15.07 -1.61
N SER A 106 -8.14 -14.39 -0.65
CA SER A 106 -7.74 -14.94 0.66
C SER A 106 -8.91 -15.43 1.52
N HIS A 107 -10.13 -14.97 1.23
CA HIS A 107 -11.35 -15.37 1.91
C HIS A 107 -11.99 -16.66 1.34
N HIS A 108 -11.51 -17.13 0.19
CA HIS A 108 -11.93 -18.40 -0.44
C HIS A 108 -11.11 -19.59 0.06
N SER A 109 -11.48 -20.79 -0.39
CA SER A 109 -10.61 -21.96 -0.24
C SER A 109 -9.31 -21.77 -1.04
N PHE A 110 -8.26 -22.52 -0.70
CA PHE A 110 -6.98 -22.45 -1.42
C PHE A 110 -7.15 -22.71 -2.93
N GLU A 111 -7.94 -23.72 -3.29
CA GLU A 111 -8.20 -24.06 -4.70
C GLU A 111 -9.04 -23.01 -5.43
N ASP A 112 -10.05 -22.43 -4.77
CA ASP A 112 -10.85 -21.36 -5.36
C ASP A 112 -10.05 -20.06 -5.51
N ASN A 113 -9.16 -19.75 -4.55
CA ASN A 113 -8.23 -18.63 -4.65
C ASN A 113 -7.30 -18.82 -5.86
N ILE A 114 -6.72 -20.02 -6.04
CA ILE A 114 -5.91 -20.34 -7.23
C ILE A 114 -6.72 -20.13 -8.51
N ALA A 115 -7.93 -20.66 -8.58
CA ALA A 115 -8.77 -20.57 -9.79
C ALA A 115 -9.10 -19.11 -10.14
N LEU A 116 -9.52 -18.31 -9.16
CA LEU A 116 -9.82 -16.89 -9.32
C LEU A 116 -8.58 -16.09 -9.73
N THR A 117 -7.47 -16.30 -9.02
CA THR A 117 -6.20 -15.61 -9.29
C THR A 117 -5.69 -15.95 -10.69
N ARG A 118 -5.73 -17.22 -11.09
CA ARG A 118 -5.33 -17.66 -12.44
C ARG A 118 -6.16 -16.98 -13.53
N GLN A 119 -7.47 -16.84 -13.34
CA GLN A 119 -8.35 -16.16 -14.29
C GLN A 119 -7.92 -14.70 -14.49
N VAL A 120 -7.55 -14.00 -13.41
CA VAL A 120 -7.06 -12.61 -13.49
C VAL A 120 -5.70 -12.54 -14.15
N VAL A 121 -4.77 -13.46 -13.82
CA VAL A 121 -3.44 -13.53 -14.42
C VAL A 121 -3.51 -13.71 -15.94
N ASP A 122 -4.32 -14.67 -16.41
CA ASP A 122 -4.47 -14.92 -17.85
C ASP A 122 -5.01 -13.69 -18.60
N TYR A 123 -5.93 -12.94 -17.99
CA TYR A 123 -6.46 -11.71 -18.57
C TYR A 123 -5.46 -10.57 -18.58
N ALA A 124 -4.74 -10.39 -17.46
CA ALA A 124 -3.79 -9.31 -17.24
C ALA A 124 -2.53 -9.48 -18.10
N HIS A 125 -1.92 -10.67 -18.09
CA HIS A 125 -0.68 -10.95 -18.83
C HIS A 125 -0.88 -10.79 -20.34
N ALA A 126 -2.04 -11.16 -20.87
CA ALA A 126 -2.37 -10.93 -22.30
C ALA A 126 -2.38 -9.43 -22.68
N ARG A 127 -2.35 -8.51 -21.67
CA ARG A 127 -2.37 -7.04 -21.85
C ARG A 127 -1.11 -6.36 -21.28
N GLY A 128 -0.11 -7.14 -20.88
CA GLY A 128 1.13 -6.61 -20.31
C GLY A 128 0.97 -5.99 -18.90
N VAL A 129 -0.06 -6.39 -18.16
CA VAL A 129 -0.33 -5.95 -16.79
C VAL A 129 0.08 -7.04 -15.81
N VAL A 130 0.72 -6.66 -14.71
CA VAL A 130 1.18 -7.60 -13.67
C VAL A 130 0.13 -7.80 -12.60
N VAL A 131 0.19 -8.97 -11.93
CA VAL A 131 -0.80 -9.39 -10.94
C VAL A 131 -0.14 -9.70 -9.60
N GLU A 132 -0.71 -9.17 -8.53
CA GLU A 132 -0.45 -9.52 -7.14
C GLU A 132 -1.55 -10.45 -6.65
N GLY A 133 -1.17 -11.56 -6.02
CA GLY A 133 -2.09 -12.46 -5.29
C GLY A 133 -1.95 -12.29 -3.78
N GLU A 134 -2.80 -12.98 -3.00
CA GLU A 134 -2.72 -12.99 -1.55
C GLU A 134 -2.89 -14.39 -0.97
N LEU A 135 -2.02 -14.74 0.00
CA LEU A 135 -2.13 -15.90 0.86
C LEU A 135 -2.02 -15.54 2.34
N GLY A 136 -2.83 -16.19 3.15
CA GLY A 136 -3.09 -15.80 4.53
C GLY A 136 -4.18 -14.73 4.58
N ARG A 137 -4.64 -14.38 5.78
CA ARG A 137 -5.77 -13.47 5.97
C ARG A 137 -5.45 -12.44 7.03
N LEU A 138 -5.34 -11.18 6.63
CA LEU A 138 -5.04 -10.10 7.55
C LEU A 138 -6.28 -9.66 8.31
N ALA A 139 -6.16 -9.46 9.63
CA ALA A 139 -7.21 -8.83 10.43
C ALA A 139 -7.32 -7.32 10.13
N GLY A 140 -8.43 -6.72 10.52
CA GLY A 140 -8.65 -5.27 10.50
C GLY A 140 -9.61 -4.80 9.43
N ILE A 141 -9.72 -3.48 9.31
CA ILE A 141 -10.68 -2.81 8.39
C ILE A 141 -9.91 -1.92 7.45
N GLU A 142 -10.08 -2.16 6.14
CA GLU A 142 -9.58 -1.30 5.07
C GLU A 142 -10.60 -1.29 3.93
N ASP A 143 -11.17 -0.11 3.65
CA ASP A 143 -12.24 0.08 2.68
C ASP A 143 -13.39 -0.94 2.81
N ALA A 144 -13.51 -1.87 1.87
CA ALA A 144 -14.51 -2.94 1.88
C ALA A 144 -14.04 -4.21 2.63
N VAL A 145 -12.75 -4.31 2.92
CA VAL A 145 -12.17 -5.45 3.65
C VAL A 145 -12.43 -5.27 5.15
N ASN A 146 -13.08 -6.25 5.77
CA ASN A 146 -13.34 -6.27 7.22
C ASN A 146 -13.17 -7.70 7.74
N VAL A 147 -12.04 -7.97 8.39
CA VAL A 147 -11.68 -9.30 8.91
C VAL A 147 -11.50 -9.23 10.41
N SER A 148 -12.21 -10.06 11.15
CA SER A 148 -12.04 -10.16 12.60
C SER A 148 -10.68 -10.77 12.96
N ALA A 149 -10.19 -10.52 14.18
CA ALA A 149 -8.95 -11.14 14.65
C ALA A 149 -9.05 -12.68 14.75
N GLU A 150 -10.25 -13.21 14.86
CA GLU A 150 -10.52 -14.65 14.95
C GLU A 150 -10.47 -15.32 13.57
N ASP A 151 -10.82 -14.57 12.51
CA ASP A 151 -10.80 -15.04 11.12
C ASP A 151 -9.43 -14.82 10.43
N ALA A 152 -8.51 -14.12 11.08
CA ALA A 152 -7.18 -13.88 10.56
C ALA A 152 -6.31 -15.15 10.63
N SER A 153 -5.48 -15.35 9.62
CA SER A 153 -4.56 -16.48 9.56
C SER A 153 -3.21 -16.07 8.98
N TYR A 154 -2.12 -16.58 9.57
CA TYR A 154 -0.80 -16.43 8.97
C TYR A 154 -0.71 -17.21 7.67
N THR A 155 0.11 -16.72 6.75
CA THR A 155 0.46 -17.45 5.53
C THR A 155 1.16 -18.76 5.88
N ASN A 156 0.73 -19.86 5.27
CA ASN A 156 1.42 -21.14 5.32
C ASN A 156 2.53 -21.18 4.27
N PRO A 157 3.82 -21.17 4.63
CA PRO A 157 4.90 -21.14 3.65
C PRO A 157 4.93 -22.36 2.72
N ALA A 158 4.34 -23.48 3.13
CA ALA A 158 4.28 -24.69 2.29
C ALA A 158 3.35 -24.53 1.07
N GLU A 159 2.34 -23.65 1.16
CA GLU A 159 1.38 -23.40 0.10
C GLU A 159 1.86 -22.34 -0.91
N VAL A 160 2.83 -21.53 -0.53
CA VAL A 160 3.28 -20.36 -1.33
C VAL A 160 3.84 -20.79 -2.67
N GLU A 161 4.69 -21.81 -2.70
CA GLU A 161 5.32 -22.31 -3.92
C GLU A 161 4.28 -22.87 -4.91
N GLU A 162 3.35 -23.69 -4.40
CA GLU A 162 2.27 -24.27 -5.20
C GLU A 162 1.35 -23.18 -5.76
N PHE A 163 0.99 -22.17 -4.93
CA PHE A 163 0.15 -21.06 -5.34
C PHE A 163 0.79 -20.26 -6.49
N VAL A 164 2.04 -19.87 -6.35
CA VAL A 164 2.77 -19.10 -7.38
C VAL A 164 2.90 -19.91 -8.67
N GLN A 165 3.23 -21.21 -8.59
CA GLN A 165 3.35 -22.07 -9.76
C GLN A 165 2.02 -22.28 -10.49
N LYS A 166 0.92 -22.47 -9.75
CA LYS A 166 -0.39 -22.71 -10.35
C LYS A 166 -1.04 -21.45 -10.90
N THR A 167 -0.83 -20.30 -10.26
CA THR A 167 -1.45 -19.03 -10.65
C THR A 167 -0.64 -18.24 -11.65
N GLY A 168 0.69 -18.23 -11.51
CA GLY A 168 1.59 -17.41 -12.31
C GLY A 168 1.58 -15.93 -11.92
N VAL A 169 1.24 -15.58 -10.67
CA VAL A 169 1.30 -14.21 -10.15
C VAL A 169 2.71 -13.64 -10.19
N ASP A 170 2.83 -12.32 -10.30
CA ASP A 170 4.11 -11.60 -10.38
C ASP A 170 4.64 -11.18 -9.01
N SER A 171 3.77 -11.11 -8.00
CA SER A 171 4.09 -10.85 -6.60
C SER A 171 3.03 -11.45 -5.68
N LEU A 172 3.37 -11.62 -4.40
CA LEU A 172 2.48 -12.23 -3.43
C LEU A 172 2.43 -11.45 -2.12
N ALA A 173 1.23 -11.04 -1.73
CA ALA A 173 0.95 -10.53 -0.40
C ALA A 173 0.88 -11.70 0.60
N ILE A 174 1.55 -11.54 1.75
CA ILE A 174 1.58 -12.55 2.81
C ILE A 174 1.19 -11.94 4.16
N ALA A 175 0.52 -12.76 4.97
CA ALA A 175 0.15 -12.42 6.34
C ALA A 175 1.21 -12.91 7.33
N ILE A 176 1.97 -11.97 7.89
CA ILE A 176 3.03 -12.24 8.87
C ILE A 176 2.84 -11.51 10.20
N GLY A 177 1.61 -11.02 10.48
CA GLY A 177 1.26 -10.31 11.72
C GLY A 177 1.06 -8.81 11.53
N THR A 178 0.96 -8.33 10.32
CA THR A 178 0.41 -7.00 9.99
C THR A 178 -1.11 -7.02 10.08
N SER A 179 -1.76 -5.84 10.15
CA SER A 179 -3.22 -5.71 10.24
C SER A 179 -3.67 -4.42 9.57
N HIS A 180 -4.83 -4.42 8.94
CA HIS A 180 -5.41 -3.24 8.31
C HIS A 180 -5.87 -2.18 9.32
N GLY A 181 -5.96 -0.91 8.88
CA GLY A 181 -6.43 0.21 9.69
C GLY A 181 -5.40 0.77 10.68
N ALA A 182 -5.88 1.64 11.60
CA ALA A 182 -5.04 2.34 12.57
C ALA A 182 -4.96 1.66 13.94
N TYR A 183 -5.76 0.63 14.19
CA TYR A 183 -5.85 -0.10 15.47
C TYR A 183 -5.35 -1.53 15.29
N LYS A 184 -4.05 -1.67 15.02
CA LYS A 184 -3.46 -2.97 14.64
C LYS A 184 -3.21 -3.90 15.82
N PHE A 185 -3.06 -3.34 17.02
CA PHE A 185 -2.74 -4.08 18.24
C PHE A 185 -3.60 -3.60 19.40
N LYS A 186 -3.89 -4.52 20.33
CA LYS A 186 -4.56 -4.16 21.60
C LYS A 186 -3.62 -3.33 22.49
N PRO A 187 -4.14 -2.43 23.34
CA PRO A 187 -3.33 -1.69 24.29
C PRO A 187 -2.42 -2.61 25.11
N GLY A 188 -1.13 -2.28 25.19
CA GLY A 188 -0.12 -3.07 25.88
C GLY A 188 0.44 -4.27 25.11
N GLN A 189 -0.11 -4.60 23.96
CA GLN A 189 0.43 -5.65 23.08
C GLN A 189 1.65 -5.11 22.32
N LYS A 190 2.76 -5.86 22.34
CA LYS A 190 3.94 -5.52 21.54
C LYS A 190 3.75 -6.01 20.10
N PRO A 191 3.90 -5.16 19.10
CA PRO A 191 3.94 -5.58 17.70
C PRO A 191 5.00 -6.66 17.47
N ARG A 192 4.66 -7.69 16.74
CA ARG A 192 5.58 -8.77 16.38
C ARG A 192 5.26 -9.32 15.01
N LEU A 193 6.21 -9.17 14.09
CA LEU A 193 6.13 -9.81 12.78
C LEU A 193 6.75 -11.20 12.82
N ARG A 194 6.17 -12.13 12.10
CA ARG A 194 6.62 -13.52 11.94
C ARG A 194 7.67 -13.59 10.84
N PHE A 195 8.88 -13.11 11.15
CA PHE A 195 10.01 -13.17 10.21
C PHE A 195 10.41 -14.59 9.83
N ASP A 196 10.15 -15.57 10.72
CA ASP A 196 10.33 -16.98 10.41
C ASP A 196 9.51 -17.45 9.19
N ILE A 197 8.28 -16.93 9.02
CA ILE A 197 7.47 -17.19 7.82
C ILE A 197 8.10 -16.54 6.60
N LEU A 198 8.53 -15.28 6.69
CA LEU A 198 9.16 -14.56 5.58
C LEU A 198 10.49 -15.22 5.15
N GLU A 199 11.30 -15.68 6.09
CA GLU A 199 12.53 -16.42 5.83
C GLU A 199 12.26 -17.72 5.09
N GLU A 200 11.26 -18.48 5.51
CA GLU A 200 10.90 -19.74 4.84
C GLU A 200 10.31 -19.50 3.46
N VAL A 201 9.48 -18.45 3.28
CA VAL A 201 8.98 -18.06 1.95
C VAL A 201 10.13 -17.66 1.02
N GLN A 202 11.07 -16.83 1.49
CA GLN A 202 12.24 -16.42 0.72
C GLN A 202 13.13 -17.64 0.33
N ARG A 203 13.25 -18.61 1.22
CA ARG A 203 13.99 -19.85 0.94
C ARG A 203 13.33 -20.71 -0.13
N ARG A 204 11.99 -20.78 -0.15
CA ARG A 204 11.21 -21.56 -1.14
C ARG A 204 11.14 -20.89 -2.50
N LEU A 205 11.01 -19.56 -2.50
CA LEU A 205 10.88 -18.74 -3.71
C LEU A 205 11.99 -17.67 -3.75
N PRO A 206 13.25 -18.07 -3.98
CA PRO A 206 14.34 -17.10 -4.07
C PRO A 206 14.16 -16.16 -5.26
N GLY A 207 14.27 -14.85 -5.03
CA GLY A 207 14.08 -13.81 -6.05
C GLY A 207 12.64 -13.42 -6.31
N PHE A 208 11.65 -14.05 -5.66
CA PHE A 208 10.25 -13.74 -5.87
C PHE A 208 9.80 -12.56 -4.96
N PRO A 209 9.11 -11.54 -5.52
CA PRO A 209 8.72 -10.36 -4.77
C PRO A 209 7.58 -10.64 -3.78
N ILE A 210 7.80 -10.29 -2.52
CA ILE A 210 6.81 -10.37 -1.44
C ILE A 210 6.26 -8.97 -1.14
N VAL A 211 4.99 -8.92 -0.75
CA VAL A 211 4.26 -7.70 -0.42
C VAL A 211 3.74 -7.76 1.01
N LEU A 212 3.78 -6.62 1.71
CA LEU A 212 3.15 -6.45 3.00
C LEU A 212 1.99 -5.45 2.94
N HIS A 213 0.78 -5.95 3.23
CA HIS A 213 -0.41 -5.17 3.50
C HIS A 213 -0.53 -4.86 5.00
N GLY A 214 -1.43 -3.93 5.35
CA GLY A 214 -1.66 -3.57 6.74
C GLY A 214 -0.41 -3.05 7.47
N ALA A 215 0.55 -2.47 6.77
CA ALA A 215 1.88 -2.13 7.25
C ALA A 215 2.08 -0.65 7.62
N SER A 216 1.04 0.18 7.65
CA SER A 216 1.15 1.58 8.10
C SER A 216 1.67 1.66 9.53
N SER A 217 2.55 2.63 9.79
CA SER A 217 3.23 2.80 11.08
C SER A 217 2.36 3.46 12.15
N VAL A 218 1.26 4.11 11.73
CA VAL A 218 0.35 4.87 12.62
C VAL A 218 1.15 5.82 13.51
N ILE A 219 1.74 6.85 12.89
CA ILE A 219 2.71 7.74 13.53
C ILE A 219 2.10 8.44 14.72
N PRO A 220 2.66 8.26 15.95
CA PRO A 220 2.07 8.78 17.19
C PRO A 220 1.83 10.28 17.18
N GLU A 221 2.74 11.07 16.60
CA GLU A 221 2.63 12.53 16.53
C GLU A 221 1.34 12.98 15.82
N PHE A 222 0.88 12.27 14.79
CA PHE A 222 -0.37 12.60 14.11
C PHE A 222 -1.59 12.18 14.92
N VAL A 223 -1.52 11.03 15.59
CA VAL A 223 -2.58 10.57 16.50
C VAL A 223 -2.76 11.54 17.66
N GLU A 224 -1.67 11.97 18.30
CA GLU A 224 -1.67 12.98 19.37
C GLU A 224 -2.23 14.30 18.87
N MET A 225 -1.80 14.78 17.70
CA MET A 225 -2.31 16.00 17.09
C MET A 225 -3.81 15.92 16.80
N ILE A 226 -4.31 14.79 16.30
CA ILE A 226 -5.75 14.58 16.08
C ILE A 226 -6.51 14.65 17.39
N ASN A 227 -6.03 13.97 18.44
CA ASN A 227 -6.68 13.93 19.74
C ASN A 227 -6.66 15.30 20.44
N ALA A 228 -5.54 16.03 20.34
CA ALA A 228 -5.41 17.38 20.91
C ALA A 228 -6.37 18.40 20.25
N HIS A 229 -6.81 18.16 19.03
CA HIS A 229 -7.66 19.06 18.25
C HIS A 229 -9.07 18.48 17.97
N GLY A 230 -9.66 17.86 19.00
CA GLY A 230 -11.06 17.39 18.98
C GLY A 230 -11.31 16.07 18.27
N GLY A 231 -10.26 15.30 17.99
CA GLY A 231 -10.38 13.90 17.54
C GLY A 231 -10.50 12.93 18.72
N GLN A 232 -10.82 11.69 18.38
CA GLN A 232 -10.93 10.60 19.36
C GLN A 232 -10.32 9.33 18.75
N MET A 233 -9.01 9.20 18.86
CA MET A 233 -8.26 8.02 18.42
C MET A 233 -7.44 7.44 19.58
N PRO A 234 -8.10 6.91 20.63
CA PRO A 234 -7.38 6.26 21.71
C PRO A 234 -6.73 4.97 21.20
N ASP A 235 -5.53 4.68 21.68
CA ASP A 235 -4.85 3.38 21.45
C ASP A 235 -4.56 3.03 19.99
N ALA A 236 -4.52 3.99 19.08
CA ALA A 236 -4.11 3.77 17.70
C ALA A 236 -2.61 3.44 17.65
N ILE A 237 -2.27 2.23 17.19
CA ILE A 237 -0.89 1.72 17.14
C ILE A 237 -0.67 0.98 15.82
N GLY A 238 0.46 1.26 15.16
CA GLY A 238 0.86 0.64 13.90
C GLY A 238 2.07 -0.28 14.02
N ILE A 239 2.65 -0.62 12.87
CA ILE A 239 3.85 -1.46 12.79
C ILE A 239 5.10 -0.58 13.00
N PRO A 240 6.05 -0.98 13.87
CA PRO A 240 7.33 -0.29 14.03
C PRO A 240 8.13 -0.23 12.72
N GLU A 241 8.68 0.95 12.41
CA GLU A 241 9.40 1.18 11.14
C GLU A 241 10.69 0.36 11.03
N ASP A 242 11.32 0.01 12.15
CA ASP A 242 12.50 -0.86 12.19
C ASP A 242 12.18 -2.30 11.74
N MET A 243 11.02 -2.84 12.11
CA MET A 243 10.53 -4.13 11.63
C MET A 243 10.22 -4.09 10.12
N LEU A 244 9.63 -3.02 9.63
CA LEU A 244 9.40 -2.82 8.20
C LEU A 244 10.73 -2.73 7.42
N ARG A 245 11.72 -2.03 7.99
CA ARG A 245 13.07 -1.96 7.39
C ARG A 245 13.76 -3.32 7.38
N GLN A 246 13.58 -4.13 8.41
CA GLN A 246 14.08 -5.50 8.43
C GLN A 246 13.42 -6.33 7.31
N ALA A 247 12.09 -6.27 7.17
CA ALA A 247 11.37 -6.97 6.11
C ALA A 247 11.82 -6.55 4.70
N ALA A 248 12.04 -5.24 4.47
CA ALA A 248 12.52 -4.69 3.21
C ALA A 248 13.95 -5.14 2.82
N LYS A 249 14.77 -5.53 3.81
CA LYS A 249 16.10 -6.13 3.56
C LYS A 249 16.05 -7.63 3.20
N MET A 250 14.86 -8.21 3.23
CA MET A 250 14.60 -9.61 2.87
C MET A 250 13.91 -9.67 1.49
N ALA A 251 12.82 -10.45 1.38
CA ALA A 251 12.07 -10.61 0.13
C ALA A 251 10.97 -9.56 -0.09
N VAL A 252 10.73 -8.64 0.86
CA VAL A 252 9.65 -7.66 0.76
C VAL A 252 10.03 -6.54 -0.19
N CYS A 253 9.35 -6.48 -1.34
CA CYS A 253 9.59 -5.51 -2.40
C CYS A 253 8.55 -4.38 -2.45
N LYS A 254 7.38 -4.57 -1.82
CA LYS A 254 6.29 -3.58 -1.76
C LYS A 254 5.73 -3.50 -0.34
N ILE A 255 5.50 -2.28 0.14
CA ILE A 255 4.85 -2.03 1.43
C ILE A 255 3.70 -1.05 1.22
N ASN A 256 2.48 -1.47 1.61
CA ASN A 256 1.27 -0.65 1.48
C ASN A 256 1.20 0.42 2.58
N ILE A 257 0.89 1.65 2.18
CA ILE A 257 0.82 2.83 3.06
C ILE A 257 -0.46 3.60 2.74
N ASP A 258 -1.45 3.54 3.62
CA ASP A 258 -2.71 4.27 3.54
C ASP A 258 -3.01 5.06 4.82
N SER A 259 -3.20 4.37 5.96
CA SER A 259 -3.61 4.99 7.22
C SER A 259 -2.73 6.18 7.62
N ASP A 260 -1.43 6.12 7.38
CA ASP A 260 -0.50 7.19 7.70
C ASP A 260 -0.76 8.46 6.89
N LEU A 261 -1.14 8.34 5.60
CA LEU A 261 -1.49 9.48 4.74
C LEU A 261 -2.78 10.14 5.23
N ARG A 262 -3.78 9.33 5.58
CA ARG A 262 -5.05 9.80 6.14
C ARG A 262 -4.84 10.53 7.48
N LEU A 263 -3.99 9.98 8.36
CA LEU A 263 -3.64 10.60 9.63
C LEU A 263 -2.93 11.93 9.46
N ALA A 264 -1.92 12.00 8.58
CA ALA A 264 -1.17 13.22 8.31
C ALA A 264 -2.08 14.35 7.80
N MET A 265 -2.99 14.03 6.88
CA MET A 265 -3.96 14.98 6.34
C MET A 265 -4.94 15.45 7.41
N THR A 266 -5.57 14.51 8.13
CA THR A 266 -6.58 14.80 9.15
C THR A 266 -5.99 15.60 10.30
N ALA A 267 -4.80 15.24 10.79
CA ALA A 267 -4.10 15.96 11.85
C ALA A 267 -3.84 17.42 11.49
N SER A 268 -3.35 17.65 10.27
CA SER A 268 -3.08 19.00 9.78
C SER A 268 -4.33 19.86 9.67
N ILE A 269 -5.40 19.31 9.10
CA ILE A 269 -6.67 20.03 8.92
C ILE A 269 -7.30 20.36 10.28
N ARG A 270 -7.33 19.40 11.23
CA ARG A 270 -7.87 19.64 12.57
C ARG A 270 -7.11 20.71 13.32
N ARG A 271 -5.78 20.64 13.32
CA ARG A 271 -4.93 21.66 13.93
C ARG A 271 -5.19 23.03 13.30
N HIS A 272 -5.24 23.10 11.97
CA HIS A 272 -5.46 24.36 11.26
C HIS A 272 -6.78 25.03 11.68
N PHE A 273 -7.89 24.31 11.74
CA PHE A 273 -9.17 24.88 12.17
C PHE A 273 -9.22 25.26 13.64
N ALA A 274 -8.45 24.60 14.50
CA ALA A 274 -8.33 24.99 15.91
C ALA A 274 -7.51 26.27 16.08
N GLU A 275 -6.43 26.44 15.31
CA GLU A 275 -5.55 27.61 15.37
C GLU A 275 -6.12 28.81 14.59
N HIS A 276 -6.92 28.57 13.55
CA HIS A 276 -7.48 29.57 12.63
C HIS A 276 -8.98 29.31 12.39
N PRO A 277 -9.85 29.57 13.40
CA PRO A 277 -11.26 29.20 13.32
C PRO A 277 -12.07 30.03 12.30
N ASP A 278 -11.53 31.15 11.82
CA ASP A 278 -12.08 32.01 10.79
C ASP A 278 -11.69 31.64 9.35
N HIS A 279 -10.76 30.71 9.19
CA HIS A 279 -10.32 30.27 7.87
C HIS A 279 -11.34 29.32 7.23
N PHE A 280 -11.77 29.62 6.01
CA PHE A 280 -12.73 28.81 5.24
C PHE A 280 -12.31 28.55 3.78
N ASP A 281 -11.21 29.13 3.30
CA ASP A 281 -10.66 28.84 1.97
C ASP A 281 -9.94 27.49 2.01
N PRO A 282 -10.34 26.50 1.15
CA PRO A 282 -9.70 25.18 1.10
C PRO A 282 -8.17 25.24 0.93
N ARG A 283 -7.64 26.21 0.21
CA ARG A 283 -6.21 26.40 0.01
C ARG A 283 -5.45 26.66 1.31
N GLN A 284 -6.09 27.29 2.29
CA GLN A 284 -5.48 27.62 3.59
C GLN A 284 -5.23 26.38 4.44
N TYR A 285 -6.17 25.42 4.47
CA TYR A 285 -6.06 24.21 5.29
C TYR A 285 -5.57 22.97 4.53
N LEU A 286 -5.72 22.90 3.20
CA LEU A 286 -5.19 21.80 2.40
C LEU A 286 -3.72 21.98 2.04
N THR A 287 -3.21 23.20 1.91
CA THR A 287 -1.77 23.45 1.66
C THR A 287 -0.87 22.85 2.76
N PRO A 288 -1.08 23.16 4.06
CA PRO A 288 -0.31 22.54 5.13
C PRO A 288 -0.56 21.02 5.23
N ALA A 289 -1.75 20.54 4.90
CA ALA A 289 -2.03 19.11 4.87
C ALA A 289 -1.19 18.38 3.80
N ARG A 290 -1.09 18.94 2.58
CA ARG A 290 -0.21 18.43 1.52
C ARG A 290 1.26 18.44 1.94
N ALA A 291 1.71 19.51 2.58
CA ALA A 291 3.09 19.60 3.08
C ALA A 291 3.40 18.53 4.13
N ASN A 292 2.46 18.23 5.03
CA ASN A 292 2.60 17.15 6.01
C ASN A 292 2.68 15.77 5.34
N ILE A 293 1.84 15.51 4.33
CA ILE A 293 1.91 14.26 3.55
C ILE A 293 3.28 14.14 2.87
N LYS A 294 3.76 15.21 2.24
CA LYS A 294 5.07 15.23 1.60
C LYS A 294 6.19 14.88 2.59
N GLY A 295 6.25 15.56 3.74
CA GLY A 295 7.26 15.28 4.77
C GLY A 295 7.19 13.86 5.32
N LEU A 296 5.97 13.33 5.52
CA LEU A 296 5.75 11.95 5.91
C LEU A 296 6.31 10.97 4.87
N VAL A 297 5.99 11.17 3.59
CA VAL A 297 6.44 10.28 2.50
C VAL A 297 7.96 10.34 2.36
N GLN A 298 8.58 11.51 2.40
CA GLN A 298 10.05 11.66 2.39
C GLN A 298 10.69 10.85 3.53
N ARG A 299 10.16 10.97 4.75
CA ARG A 299 10.62 10.17 5.90
C ARG A 299 10.53 8.66 5.61
N LYS A 300 9.41 8.21 5.04
CA LYS A 300 9.20 6.78 4.75
C LYS A 300 10.14 6.27 3.67
N LEU A 301 10.33 7.02 2.59
CA LEU A 301 11.24 6.66 1.48
C LEU A 301 12.67 6.45 1.98
N LYS A 302 13.15 7.30 2.91
CA LYS A 302 14.51 7.25 3.47
C LYS A 302 14.67 6.22 4.58
N ASN A 303 13.77 6.25 5.58
CA ASN A 303 14.03 5.57 6.85
C ASN A 303 13.79 4.07 6.77
N PHE A 304 12.65 3.62 6.25
CA PHE A 304 12.36 2.18 6.25
C PHE A 304 12.20 1.56 4.87
N LEU A 305 11.70 2.29 3.88
CA LEU A 305 11.66 1.79 2.50
C LEU A 305 13.08 1.68 1.94
N GLY A 306 13.91 2.71 2.15
CA GLY A 306 15.29 2.75 1.69
C GLY A 306 15.41 2.84 0.16
N CYS A 307 14.39 3.44 -0.49
CA CYS A 307 14.30 3.54 -1.95
C CYS A 307 14.61 4.95 -2.49
N ASP A 308 15.08 5.87 -1.66
CA ASP A 308 15.59 7.16 -2.07
C ASP A 308 16.78 7.02 -3.03
N GLY A 309 16.79 7.82 -4.11
CA GLY A 309 17.80 7.75 -5.16
C GLY A 309 17.75 6.49 -6.04
N LYS A 310 16.63 5.72 -6.03
CA LYS A 310 16.50 4.44 -6.76
C LYS A 310 15.57 4.51 -7.99
N ALA A 311 15.02 5.70 -8.34
CA ALA A 311 14.22 5.88 -9.55
C ALA A 311 15.06 5.83 -10.85
#